data_0cdec99a4ce5a790b2ef2c3072a7320d
#
_entry.id   0cdec99a4ce5a790b2ef2c3072a7320d
#
_cell.length_a   1.000
_cell.length_b   1.000
_cell.length_c   1.000
_cell.angle_alpha   90.00
_cell.angle_beta   90.00
_cell.angle_gamma   90.00
#
_symmetry.space_group_name_H-M   'P 1'
#
loop_
_entity.id
_entity.type
_entity.pdbx_description
1 polymer ?
#
loop_
_entity_poly.entity_id
_entity_poly.type
_entity_poly.pdbx_seq_one_letter_code
_entity_poly.pdbx_strand_id
1 'polypeptide(L)'
;MATPDQHNLLEIDQLRVRFRSLGPVRALIENNKDPYLDAVVDVSLTLGRGETYGIVGESGAGKTTLGRTIVGLARSNSGSIRLQGAELTNLSDKNYKPHRRQIGTMFQDPVASLSPRLTIRSLLSEPFEIHKVNVDKINKSIEKLLGMVGLLPDFLDRYPHELSGGQARRVGVARALALEPQLIVADEPTAGLDVSVQGEILNLMADLQDKLRISYLIISHNLPVVRHVSDKIAIMYLGRFVEQGDAESIFNQPGHPYTKALLEGVPQPDPDKRREIVSIEGEVPSLADRPTGCEFHTRCNYAQSRCKHEPPALQKLGSNQHVRCHFPLNR
;
A
#
# COMPACT_ATOMS: atom_id res chain seq x y z
N MET A 1 -6.63 14.98 -25.20
CA MET A 1 -6.16 13.69 -24.63
C MET A 1 -4.66 13.83 -24.47
N ALA A 2 -4.15 13.92 -23.23
CA ALA A 2 -2.72 13.94 -23.00
C ALA A 2 -2.14 12.59 -23.44
N THR A 3 -1.04 12.60 -24.20
CA THR A 3 -0.25 11.41 -24.53
C THR A 3 0.16 10.73 -23.22
N PRO A 4 0.00 9.39 -23.07
CA PRO A 4 0.49 8.68 -21.89
C PRO A 4 1.99 8.96 -21.76
N ASP A 5 2.41 9.49 -20.62
CA ASP A 5 3.82 9.67 -20.33
C ASP A 5 4.46 8.27 -20.28
N GLN A 6 5.37 7.97 -21.20
CA GLN A 6 5.99 6.63 -21.35
C GLN A 6 6.77 6.19 -20.10
N HIS A 7 6.97 7.09 -19.12
CA HIS A 7 7.65 6.84 -17.86
C HIS A 7 6.72 6.30 -16.75
N ASN A 8 5.40 6.51 -16.85
CA ASN A 8 4.45 6.09 -15.83
C ASN A 8 4.08 4.60 -15.96
N LEU A 9 4.24 3.85 -14.88
CA LEU A 9 3.83 2.45 -14.80
C LEU A 9 2.39 2.33 -14.33
N LEU A 10 2.05 2.99 -13.19
CA LEU A 10 0.71 2.99 -12.60
C LEU A 10 0.22 4.43 -12.46
N GLU A 11 -0.98 4.68 -12.94
CA GLU A 11 -1.69 5.95 -12.77
C GLU A 11 -3.04 5.70 -12.12
N ILE A 12 -3.32 6.43 -11.07
CA ILE A 12 -4.61 6.44 -10.38
C ILE A 12 -5.12 7.88 -10.40
N ASP A 13 -6.36 8.07 -10.85
CA ASP A 13 -6.97 9.39 -10.91
C ASP A 13 -8.33 9.41 -10.22
N GLN A 14 -8.46 10.28 -9.21
CA GLN A 14 -9.67 10.54 -8.43
C GLN A 14 -10.42 9.28 -7.98
N LEU A 15 -9.68 8.24 -7.58
CA LEU A 15 -10.25 6.95 -7.22
C LEU A 15 -11.11 7.07 -5.97
N ARG A 16 -12.31 6.49 -6.04
CA ARG A 16 -13.23 6.36 -4.90
C ARG A 16 -13.70 4.93 -4.75
N VAL A 17 -13.67 4.44 -3.51
CA VAL A 17 -14.14 3.09 -3.15
C VAL A 17 -15.09 3.19 -1.96
N ARG A 18 -16.29 2.64 -2.12
CA ARG A 18 -17.34 2.63 -1.11
C ARG A 18 -17.79 1.21 -0.83
N PHE A 19 -18.00 0.90 0.42
CA PHE A 19 -18.59 -0.37 0.85
C PHE A 19 -19.96 -0.16 1.46
N ARG A 20 -20.87 -1.09 1.20
CA ARG A 20 -22.17 -1.06 1.84
C ARG A 20 -22.01 -1.52 3.30
N SER A 21 -22.32 -0.63 4.25
CA SER A 21 -22.19 -0.88 5.69
C SER A 21 -23.45 -1.53 6.29
N LEU A 22 -24.62 -1.20 5.72
CA LEU A 22 -25.90 -1.68 6.20
C LEU A 22 -26.62 -2.48 5.12
N GLY A 23 -27.21 -3.61 5.50
CA GLY A 23 -28.14 -4.34 4.64
C GLY A 23 -29.37 -3.48 4.28
N PRO A 24 -30.08 -3.78 3.16
CA PRO A 24 -31.18 -2.93 2.69
C PRO A 24 -32.31 -2.76 3.73
N VAL A 25 -32.63 -3.82 4.46
CA VAL A 25 -33.68 -3.82 5.50
C VAL A 25 -33.26 -2.98 6.71
N ARG A 26 -32.01 -3.12 7.15
CA ARG A 26 -31.49 -2.38 8.31
C ARG A 26 -31.33 -0.88 8.00
N ALA A 27 -30.89 -0.53 6.81
CA ALA A 27 -30.80 0.85 6.34
C ALA A 27 -32.17 1.53 6.32
N LEU A 28 -33.24 0.79 5.96
CA LEU A 28 -34.61 1.29 5.98
C LEU A 28 -35.12 1.50 7.42
N ILE A 29 -34.83 0.54 8.33
CA ILE A 29 -35.24 0.62 9.75
C ILE A 29 -34.53 1.78 10.46
N GLU A 30 -33.24 1.96 10.23
CA GLU A 30 -32.43 3.02 10.83
C GLU A 30 -32.59 4.38 10.12
N ASN A 31 -33.45 4.48 9.09
CA ASN A 31 -33.66 5.67 8.26
C ASN A 31 -32.36 6.29 7.76
N ASN A 32 -31.37 5.44 7.50
CA ASN A 32 -30.05 5.87 7.03
C ASN A 32 -30.09 6.11 5.51
N LYS A 33 -29.98 7.37 5.12
CA LYS A 33 -30.06 7.80 3.71
C LYS A 33 -28.84 7.39 2.86
N ASP A 34 -27.68 7.18 3.49
CA ASP A 34 -26.47 6.72 2.80
C ASP A 34 -25.82 5.52 3.54
N PRO A 35 -26.24 4.28 3.20
CA PRO A 35 -25.73 3.06 3.84
C PRO A 35 -24.33 2.66 3.37
N TYR A 36 -23.55 3.59 2.84
CA TYR A 36 -22.22 3.32 2.33
C TYR A 36 -21.15 3.99 3.18
N LEU A 37 -19.99 3.33 3.27
CA LEU A 37 -18.77 3.84 3.88
C LEU A 37 -17.76 4.15 2.78
N ASP A 38 -17.26 5.38 2.76
CA ASP A 38 -16.20 5.80 1.86
C ASP A 38 -14.84 5.34 2.42
N ALA A 39 -14.28 4.27 1.87
CA ALA A 39 -13.00 3.72 2.31
C ALA A 39 -11.80 4.34 1.57
N VAL A 40 -12.00 4.80 0.32
CA VAL A 40 -11.03 5.56 -0.46
C VAL A 40 -11.77 6.74 -1.09
N VAL A 41 -11.20 7.94 -0.99
CA VAL A 41 -11.88 9.17 -1.41
C VAL A 41 -10.91 10.08 -2.17
N ASP A 42 -11.20 10.28 -3.46
CA ASP A 42 -10.49 11.19 -4.36
C ASP A 42 -8.96 11.00 -4.30
N VAL A 43 -8.51 9.74 -4.35
CA VAL A 43 -7.10 9.37 -4.35
C VAL A 43 -6.55 9.42 -5.76
N SER A 44 -5.46 10.17 -5.94
CA SER A 44 -4.68 10.23 -7.18
C SER A 44 -3.21 10.04 -6.89
N LEU A 45 -2.54 9.18 -7.67
CA LEU A 45 -1.10 8.96 -7.60
C LEU A 45 -0.54 8.53 -8.94
N THR A 46 0.74 8.75 -9.13
CA THR A 46 1.51 8.26 -10.28
C THR A 46 2.77 7.58 -9.78
N LEU A 47 2.99 6.33 -10.23
CA LEU A 47 4.16 5.53 -9.93
C LEU A 47 4.95 5.29 -11.23
N GLY A 48 6.23 5.65 -11.21
CA GLY A 48 7.15 5.44 -12.32
C GLY A 48 7.67 4.00 -12.39
N ARG A 49 8.37 3.68 -13.49
CA ARG A 49 9.05 2.39 -13.65
C ARG A 49 10.30 2.32 -12.78
N GLY A 50 10.47 1.22 -12.05
CA GLY A 50 11.58 1.01 -11.13
C GLY A 50 11.54 1.92 -9.90
N GLU A 51 10.41 2.57 -9.62
CA GLU A 51 10.18 3.45 -8.48
C GLU A 51 9.44 2.71 -7.36
N THR A 52 9.69 3.09 -6.12
CA THR A 52 8.93 2.65 -4.95
C THR A 52 8.05 3.77 -4.42
N TYR A 53 6.75 3.51 -4.33
CA TYR A 53 5.76 4.41 -3.76
C TYR A 53 5.23 3.87 -2.43
N GLY A 54 5.46 4.59 -1.33
CA GLY A 54 4.99 4.23 0.00
C GLY A 54 3.63 4.85 0.32
N ILE A 55 2.70 4.07 0.88
CA ILE A 55 1.43 4.56 1.42
C ILE A 55 1.41 4.31 2.92
N VAL A 56 1.34 5.38 3.69
CA VAL A 56 1.43 5.35 5.15
C VAL A 56 0.17 5.91 5.79
N GLY A 57 -0.18 5.41 6.96
CA GLY A 57 -1.30 5.92 7.77
C GLY A 57 -1.70 4.93 8.86
N GLU A 58 -2.53 5.37 9.78
CA GLU A 58 -3.05 4.54 10.88
C GLU A 58 -3.88 3.35 10.37
N SER A 59 -4.12 2.36 11.22
CA SER A 59 -5.03 1.25 10.90
C SER A 59 -6.43 1.79 10.57
N GLY A 60 -7.09 1.21 9.56
CA GLY A 60 -8.40 1.68 9.10
C GLY A 60 -8.36 2.90 8.17
N ALA A 61 -7.18 3.47 7.84
CA ALA A 61 -7.09 4.63 6.94
C ALA A 61 -7.49 4.36 5.47
N GLY A 62 -7.74 3.11 5.08
CA GLY A 62 -8.15 2.75 3.70
C GLY A 62 -7.03 2.19 2.82
N LYS A 63 -5.80 2.07 3.32
CA LYS A 63 -4.60 1.63 2.58
C LYS A 63 -4.77 0.26 1.91
N THR A 64 -5.14 -0.76 2.69
CA THR A 64 -5.38 -2.13 2.18
C THR A 64 -6.51 -2.16 1.16
N THR A 65 -7.55 -1.34 1.33
CA THR A 65 -8.63 -1.19 0.35
C THR A 65 -8.12 -0.65 -0.97
N LEU A 66 -7.28 0.39 -0.93
CA LEU A 66 -6.64 0.94 -2.12
C LEU A 66 -5.78 -0.13 -2.82
N GLY A 67 -4.92 -0.84 -2.10
CA GLY A 67 -4.12 -1.94 -2.64
C GLY A 67 -4.97 -3.03 -3.28
N ARG A 68 -6.03 -3.49 -2.60
CA ARG A 68 -6.97 -4.49 -3.14
C ARG A 68 -7.69 -4.01 -4.40
N THR A 69 -8.00 -2.73 -4.49
CA THR A 69 -8.65 -2.16 -5.69
C THR A 69 -7.69 -2.15 -6.88
N ILE A 70 -6.42 -1.80 -6.65
CA ILE A 70 -5.37 -1.80 -7.68
C ILE A 70 -5.16 -3.21 -8.26
N VAL A 71 -5.19 -4.25 -7.43
CA VAL A 71 -5.00 -5.64 -7.87
C VAL A 71 -6.31 -6.32 -8.35
N GLY A 72 -7.41 -5.56 -8.43
CA GLY A 72 -8.70 -6.04 -8.93
C GLY A 72 -9.46 -6.96 -7.98
N LEU A 73 -9.16 -6.91 -6.66
CA LEU A 73 -9.87 -7.64 -5.60
C LEU A 73 -11.01 -6.83 -4.97
N ALA A 74 -11.06 -5.53 -5.21
CA ALA A 74 -12.17 -4.67 -4.84
C ALA A 74 -12.56 -3.78 -6.03
N ARG A 75 -13.83 -3.40 -6.10
CA ARG A 75 -14.35 -2.53 -7.16
C ARG A 75 -14.32 -1.07 -6.73
N SER A 76 -13.97 -0.18 -7.65
CA SER A 76 -14.11 1.25 -7.46
C SER A 76 -15.54 1.71 -7.81
N ASN A 77 -15.96 2.82 -7.20
CA ASN A 77 -17.22 3.49 -7.51
C ASN A 77 -17.03 4.59 -8.56
N SER A 78 -15.87 5.24 -8.56
CA SER A 78 -15.49 6.24 -9.57
C SER A 78 -13.97 6.38 -9.63
N GLY A 79 -13.48 7.17 -10.58
CA GLY A 79 -12.07 7.35 -10.86
C GLY A 79 -11.52 6.29 -11.83
N SER A 80 -10.22 6.33 -12.09
CA SER A 80 -9.56 5.40 -13.01
C SER A 80 -8.28 4.82 -12.43
N ILE A 81 -7.94 3.61 -12.86
CA ILE A 81 -6.68 2.91 -12.59
C ILE A 81 -6.12 2.46 -13.93
N ARG A 82 -4.94 2.94 -14.28
CA ARG A 82 -4.24 2.54 -15.51
C ARG A 82 -2.89 1.92 -15.20
N LEU A 83 -2.62 0.78 -15.80
CA LEU A 83 -1.30 0.15 -15.78
C LEU A 83 -0.72 0.20 -17.19
N GLN A 84 0.41 0.90 -17.36
CA GLN A 84 1.03 1.12 -18.68
C GLN A 84 0.05 1.71 -19.71
N GLY A 85 -0.81 2.62 -19.29
CA GLY A 85 -1.86 3.21 -20.11
C GLY A 85 -3.10 2.34 -20.32
N ALA A 86 -3.07 1.03 -19.97
CA ALA A 86 -4.24 0.16 -20.05
C ALA A 86 -5.19 0.43 -18.89
N GLU A 87 -6.47 0.70 -19.18
CA GLU A 87 -7.50 0.90 -18.16
C GLU A 87 -7.88 -0.41 -17.47
N LEU A 88 -7.74 -0.44 -16.13
CA LEU A 88 -8.03 -1.61 -15.30
C LEU A 88 -9.33 -1.47 -14.50
N THR A 89 -9.90 -0.27 -14.44
CA THR A 89 -11.04 0.05 -13.56
C THR A 89 -12.23 -0.83 -13.85
N ASN A 90 -12.69 -1.55 -12.82
CA ASN A 90 -13.90 -2.38 -12.87
C ASN A 90 -13.96 -3.42 -14.02
N LEU A 91 -12.81 -3.87 -14.50
CA LEU A 91 -12.77 -4.97 -15.46
C LEU A 91 -13.41 -6.23 -14.86
N SER A 92 -14.06 -7.04 -15.71
CA SER A 92 -14.46 -8.38 -15.32
C SER A 92 -13.24 -9.25 -15.05
N ASP A 93 -13.39 -10.31 -14.24
CA ASP A 93 -12.27 -11.24 -13.95
C ASP A 93 -11.59 -11.77 -15.21
N LYS A 94 -12.38 -12.09 -16.24
CA LYS A 94 -11.87 -12.54 -17.53
C LYS A 94 -10.96 -11.50 -18.19
N ASN A 95 -11.38 -10.25 -18.19
CA ASN A 95 -10.63 -9.14 -18.80
C ASN A 95 -9.45 -8.67 -17.93
N TYR A 96 -9.55 -8.85 -16.61
CA TYR A 96 -8.47 -8.53 -15.69
C TYR A 96 -7.34 -9.58 -15.69
N LYS A 97 -7.65 -10.85 -16.00
CA LYS A 97 -6.71 -11.98 -15.94
C LYS A 97 -5.38 -11.74 -16.69
N PRO A 98 -5.32 -11.17 -17.91
CA PRO A 98 -4.07 -10.86 -18.59
C PRO A 98 -3.19 -9.86 -17.81
N HIS A 99 -3.80 -8.87 -17.14
CA HIS A 99 -3.11 -7.84 -16.39
C HIS A 99 -2.57 -8.35 -15.05
N ARG A 100 -3.19 -9.39 -14.44
CA ARG A 100 -2.68 -10.02 -13.20
C ARG A 100 -1.28 -10.60 -13.34
N ARG A 101 -0.84 -10.95 -14.55
CA ARG A 101 0.55 -11.37 -14.77
C ARG A 101 1.55 -10.25 -14.54
N GLN A 102 1.13 -9.00 -14.72
CA GLN A 102 1.98 -7.82 -14.61
C GLN A 102 2.02 -7.25 -13.18
N ILE A 103 1.15 -7.76 -12.28
CA ILE A 103 1.02 -7.29 -10.91
C ILE A 103 1.24 -8.44 -9.94
N GLY A 104 2.36 -8.42 -9.21
CA GLY A 104 2.59 -9.28 -8.06
C GLY A 104 1.90 -8.73 -6.82
N THR A 105 1.52 -9.61 -5.90
CA THR A 105 0.88 -9.20 -4.65
C THR A 105 1.54 -9.90 -3.46
N MET A 106 1.94 -9.12 -2.47
CA MET A 106 2.34 -9.61 -1.15
C MET A 106 1.26 -9.22 -0.14
N PHE A 107 0.63 -10.23 0.47
CA PHE A 107 -0.43 -10.01 1.45
C PHE A 107 0.14 -9.76 2.86
N GLN A 108 -0.65 -9.11 3.70
CA GLN A 108 -0.29 -8.68 5.06
C GLN A 108 0.24 -9.81 5.95
N ASP A 109 -0.36 -11.01 5.89
CA ASP A 109 0.11 -12.19 6.60
C ASP A 109 0.68 -13.21 5.58
N PRO A 110 2.01 -13.40 5.52
CA PRO A 110 2.61 -14.31 4.57
C PRO A 110 2.26 -15.77 4.89
N VAL A 111 2.21 -16.15 6.17
CA VAL A 111 1.92 -17.53 6.58
C VAL A 111 0.46 -17.87 6.31
N ALA A 112 -0.47 -16.98 6.68
CA ALA A 112 -1.90 -17.18 6.40
C ALA A 112 -2.23 -17.11 4.91
N SER A 113 -1.40 -16.43 4.09
CA SER A 113 -1.56 -16.37 2.63
C SER A 113 -1.07 -17.64 1.91
N LEU A 114 -0.30 -18.47 2.60
CA LEU A 114 0.19 -19.76 2.10
C LEU A 114 -0.73 -20.88 2.60
N SER A 115 -1.31 -21.66 1.69
CA SER A 115 -2.12 -22.80 2.10
C SER A 115 -1.28 -23.79 2.92
N PRO A 116 -1.62 -24.10 4.18
CA PRO A 116 -0.83 -24.98 5.03
C PRO A 116 -0.80 -26.45 4.56
N ARG A 117 -1.66 -26.78 3.59
CA ARG A 117 -1.80 -28.15 3.03
C ARG A 117 -0.96 -28.37 1.78
N LEU A 118 -0.35 -27.33 1.24
CA LEU A 118 0.45 -27.37 0.01
C LEU A 118 1.93 -27.22 0.36
N THR A 119 2.80 -27.94 -0.35
CA THR A 119 4.24 -27.73 -0.28
C THR A 119 4.62 -26.40 -0.93
N ILE A 120 5.82 -25.90 -0.61
CA ILE A 120 6.36 -24.68 -1.21
C ILE A 120 6.45 -24.83 -2.74
N ARG A 121 6.80 -26.02 -3.24
CA ARG A 121 6.79 -26.34 -4.68
C ARG A 121 5.43 -26.06 -5.28
N SER A 122 4.36 -26.61 -4.70
CA SER A 122 3.00 -26.42 -5.21
C SER A 122 2.57 -24.95 -5.16
N LEU A 123 2.90 -24.25 -4.06
CA LEU A 123 2.57 -22.83 -3.90
C LEU A 123 3.28 -21.91 -4.92
N LEU A 124 4.52 -22.25 -5.30
CA LEU A 124 5.26 -21.51 -6.32
C LEU A 124 4.87 -21.93 -7.74
N SER A 125 4.34 -23.16 -7.94
CA SER A 125 3.84 -23.62 -9.24
C SER A 125 2.49 -23.02 -9.60
N GLU A 126 1.64 -22.74 -8.60
CA GLU A 126 0.26 -22.30 -8.78
C GLU A 126 0.09 -21.13 -9.76
N PRO A 127 0.88 -20.02 -9.69
CA PRO A 127 0.78 -18.91 -10.66
C PRO A 127 1.02 -19.36 -12.11
N PHE A 128 1.97 -20.25 -12.33
CA PHE A 128 2.30 -20.76 -13.66
C PHE A 128 1.17 -21.63 -14.23
N GLU A 129 0.56 -22.48 -13.38
CA GLU A 129 -0.56 -23.34 -13.74
C GLU A 129 -1.81 -22.54 -14.09
N ILE A 130 -2.17 -21.54 -13.25
CA ILE A 130 -3.31 -20.63 -13.48
C ILE A 130 -3.17 -19.91 -14.83
N HIS A 131 -1.95 -19.51 -15.17
CA HIS A 131 -1.65 -18.79 -16.41
C HIS A 131 -1.20 -19.69 -17.55
N LYS A 132 -1.30 -21.03 -17.39
CA LYS A 132 -1.00 -22.03 -18.42
C LYS A 132 0.40 -21.89 -19.02
N VAL A 133 1.40 -21.65 -18.19
CA VAL A 133 2.80 -21.65 -18.60
C VAL A 133 3.25 -23.10 -18.80
N ASN A 134 4.14 -23.34 -19.78
CA ASN A 134 4.60 -24.71 -20.12
C ASN A 134 5.26 -25.38 -18.91
N VAL A 135 4.81 -26.59 -18.58
CA VAL A 135 5.20 -27.40 -17.42
C VAL A 135 6.72 -27.67 -17.38
N ASP A 136 7.34 -27.93 -18.55
CA ASP A 136 8.78 -28.23 -18.64
C ASP A 136 9.68 -27.09 -18.12
N LYS A 137 9.17 -25.87 -18.12
CA LYS A 137 9.89 -24.68 -17.63
C LYS A 137 9.63 -24.38 -16.15
N ILE A 138 8.56 -24.93 -15.56
CA ILE A 138 8.11 -24.58 -14.20
C ILE A 138 9.17 -24.95 -13.17
N ASN A 139 9.70 -26.17 -13.17
CA ASN A 139 10.67 -26.60 -12.18
C ASN A 139 11.94 -25.71 -12.14
N LYS A 140 12.50 -25.40 -13.31
CA LYS A 140 13.67 -24.51 -13.41
C LYS A 140 13.33 -23.09 -12.94
N SER A 141 12.12 -22.60 -13.24
CA SER A 141 11.66 -21.28 -12.81
C SER A 141 11.50 -21.22 -11.28
N ILE A 142 10.95 -22.26 -10.66
CA ILE A 142 10.75 -22.34 -9.20
C ILE A 142 12.08 -22.37 -8.47
N GLU A 143 13.06 -23.17 -8.92
CA GLU A 143 14.39 -23.19 -8.34
C GLU A 143 15.10 -21.84 -8.47
N LYS A 144 14.98 -21.18 -9.63
CA LYS A 144 15.48 -19.82 -9.83
C LYS A 144 14.84 -18.84 -8.86
N LEU A 145 13.50 -18.90 -8.67
CA LEU A 145 12.77 -18.04 -7.73
C LEU A 145 13.26 -18.22 -6.31
N LEU A 146 13.46 -19.46 -5.84
CA LEU A 146 14.04 -19.71 -4.51
C LEU A 146 15.45 -19.12 -4.37
N GLY A 147 16.31 -19.34 -5.35
CA GLY A 147 17.64 -18.75 -5.37
C GLY A 147 17.65 -17.22 -5.31
N MET A 148 16.69 -16.58 -6.00
CA MET A 148 16.54 -15.11 -5.98
C MET A 148 16.19 -14.55 -4.60
N VAL A 149 15.47 -15.32 -3.78
CA VAL A 149 15.11 -14.93 -2.41
C VAL A 149 16.04 -15.52 -1.34
N GLY A 150 17.15 -16.16 -1.76
CA GLY A 150 18.17 -16.72 -0.86
C GLY A 150 17.71 -17.95 -0.09
N LEU A 151 16.81 -18.76 -0.67
CA LEU A 151 16.40 -20.05 -0.14
C LEU A 151 17.01 -21.20 -0.94
N LEU A 152 17.34 -22.31 -0.28
CA LEU A 152 17.88 -23.51 -0.91
C LEU A 152 16.77 -24.36 -1.55
N PRO A 153 17.10 -25.20 -2.55
CA PRO A 153 16.13 -26.06 -3.24
C PRO A 153 15.39 -27.05 -2.34
N ASP A 154 16.00 -27.49 -1.22
CA ASP A 154 15.39 -28.39 -0.24
C ASP A 154 14.16 -27.79 0.46
N PHE A 155 13.96 -26.48 0.39
CA PHE A 155 12.75 -25.84 0.88
C PHE A 155 11.52 -26.17 0.02
N LEU A 156 11.68 -26.61 -1.22
CA LEU A 156 10.56 -26.91 -2.11
C LEU A 156 9.60 -27.98 -1.57
N ASP A 157 10.12 -28.95 -0.85
CA ASP A 157 9.36 -30.08 -0.34
C ASP A 157 8.82 -29.86 1.09
N ARG A 158 9.10 -28.68 1.69
CA ARG A 158 8.58 -28.27 3.00
C ARG A 158 7.17 -27.68 2.88
N TYR A 159 6.50 -27.67 4.03
CA TYR A 159 5.20 -27.00 4.20
C TYR A 159 5.37 -25.63 4.89
N PRO A 160 4.41 -24.70 4.76
CA PRO A 160 4.49 -23.36 5.36
C PRO A 160 4.73 -23.36 6.88
N HIS A 161 4.19 -24.32 7.62
CA HIS A 161 4.34 -24.45 9.07
C HIS A 161 5.74 -24.92 9.52
N GLU A 162 6.57 -25.38 8.59
CA GLU A 162 7.97 -25.77 8.84
C GLU A 162 8.95 -24.60 8.60
N LEU A 163 8.45 -23.42 8.24
CA LEU A 163 9.25 -22.24 7.95
C LEU A 163 9.26 -21.25 9.12
N SER A 164 10.38 -20.56 9.31
CA SER A 164 10.41 -19.36 10.13
C SER A 164 9.61 -18.21 9.46
N GLY A 165 9.22 -17.20 10.24
CA GLY A 165 8.50 -16.03 9.70
C GLY A 165 9.23 -15.34 8.54
N GLY A 166 10.56 -15.18 8.66
CA GLY A 166 11.40 -14.62 7.60
C GLY A 166 11.46 -15.51 6.34
N GLN A 167 11.57 -16.85 6.52
CA GLN A 167 11.55 -17.79 5.40
C GLN A 167 10.19 -17.80 4.68
N ALA A 168 9.09 -17.81 5.43
CA ALA A 168 7.75 -17.72 4.86
C ALA A 168 7.56 -16.41 4.08
N ARG A 169 8.11 -15.28 4.59
CA ARG A 169 8.09 -13.99 3.90
C ARG A 169 8.88 -14.06 2.59
N ARG A 170 10.06 -14.67 2.57
CA ARG A 170 10.87 -14.88 1.36
C ARG A 170 10.13 -15.73 0.33
N VAL A 171 9.39 -16.77 0.75
CA VAL A 171 8.50 -17.55 -0.14
C VAL A 171 7.38 -16.67 -0.69
N GLY A 172 6.79 -15.79 0.12
CA GLY A 172 5.80 -14.80 -0.34
C GLY A 172 6.34 -13.86 -1.42
N VAL A 173 7.58 -13.37 -1.24
CA VAL A 173 8.29 -12.58 -2.26
C VAL A 173 8.50 -13.40 -3.54
N ALA A 174 9.00 -14.64 -3.43
CA ALA A 174 9.21 -15.54 -4.57
C ALA A 174 7.90 -15.77 -5.34
N ARG A 175 6.79 -16.00 -4.63
CA ARG A 175 5.45 -16.18 -5.24
C ARG A 175 4.99 -14.92 -5.98
N ALA A 176 5.21 -13.74 -5.41
CA ALA A 176 4.88 -12.47 -6.06
C ALA A 176 5.68 -12.25 -7.35
N LEU A 177 6.91 -12.77 -7.42
CA LEU A 177 7.82 -12.68 -8.59
C LEU A 177 7.54 -13.73 -9.67
N ALA A 178 6.74 -14.76 -9.41
CA ALA A 178 6.62 -15.94 -10.25
C ALA A 178 6.34 -15.66 -11.74
N LEU A 179 5.54 -14.65 -12.05
CA LEU A 179 5.18 -14.29 -13.41
C LEU A 179 5.96 -13.09 -13.97
N GLU A 180 7.09 -12.76 -13.36
CA GLU A 180 7.95 -11.63 -13.72
C GLU A 180 7.15 -10.31 -13.81
N PRO A 181 6.47 -9.90 -12.71
CA PRO A 181 5.61 -8.72 -12.71
C PRO A 181 6.43 -7.44 -12.86
N GLN A 182 5.79 -6.39 -13.33
CA GLN A 182 6.39 -5.05 -13.39
C GLN A 182 6.06 -4.21 -12.15
N LEU A 183 4.95 -4.52 -11.48
CA LEU A 183 4.49 -3.90 -10.24
C LEU A 183 4.31 -4.97 -9.17
N ILE A 184 4.80 -4.72 -7.97
CA ILE A 184 4.43 -5.50 -6.78
C ILE A 184 3.70 -4.58 -5.80
N VAL A 185 2.47 -4.96 -5.45
CA VAL A 185 1.71 -4.35 -4.36
C VAL A 185 1.99 -5.14 -3.09
N ALA A 186 2.72 -4.52 -2.16
CA ALA A 186 3.13 -5.13 -0.90
C ALA A 186 2.36 -4.50 0.27
N ASP A 187 1.42 -5.25 0.85
CA ASP A 187 0.65 -4.82 2.01
C ASP A 187 1.32 -5.34 3.28
N GLU A 188 1.90 -4.42 4.08
CA GLU A 188 2.63 -4.68 5.31
C GLU A 188 3.75 -5.75 5.13
N PRO A 189 4.70 -5.57 4.21
CA PRO A 189 5.64 -6.63 3.82
C PRO A 189 6.55 -7.11 4.95
N THR A 190 6.71 -6.36 6.02
CA THR A 190 7.58 -6.66 7.16
C THR A 190 6.84 -6.76 8.50
N ALA A 191 5.50 -6.74 8.51
CA ALA A 191 4.72 -6.82 9.74
C ALA A 191 4.98 -8.13 10.49
N GLY A 192 5.07 -8.05 11.83
CA GLY A 192 5.26 -9.22 12.69
C GLY A 192 6.67 -9.85 12.67
N LEU A 193 7.63 -9.22 11.99
CA LEU A 193 9.03 -9.63 12.01
C LEU A 193 9.84 -8.77 13.00
N ASP A 194 10.89 -9.34 13.57
CA ASP A 194 11.88 -8.58 14.32
C ASP A 194 12.66 -7.61 13.41
N VAL A 195 13.28 -6.59 14.01
CA VAL A 195 13.93 -5.50 13.29
C VAL A 195 15.04 -5.99 12.33
N SER A 196 15.79 -7.02 12.74
CA SER A 196 16.88 -7.58 11.92
C SER A 196 16.31 -8.22 10.65
N VAL A 197 15.32 -9.09 10.81
CA VAL A 197 14.66 -9.78 9.68
C VAL A 197 13.90 -8.80 8.80
N GLN A 198 13.30 -7.72 9.38
CA GLN A 198 12.71 -6.63 8.58
C GLN A 198 13.76 -6.03 7.64
N GLY A 199 14.93 -5.68 8.15
CA GLY A 199 16.02 -5.15 7.33
C GLY A 199 16.44 -6.08 6.20
N GLU A 200 16.56 -7.38 6.48
CA GLU A 200 16.91 -8.39 5.47
C GLU A 200 15.87 -8.44 4.33
N ILE A 201 14.56 -8.41 4.65
CA ILE A 201 13.50 -8.44 3.64
C ILE A 201 13.49 -7.16 2.81
N LEU A 202 13.70 -6.00 3.43
CA LEU A 202 13.74 -4.72 2.72
C LEU A 202 14.95 -4.65 1.76
N ASN A 203 16.12 -5.10 2.22
CA ASN A 203 17.31 -5.18 1.37
C ASN A 203 17.10 -6.16 0.20
N LEU A 204 16.48 -7.32 0.47
CA LEU A 204 16.11 -8.26 -0.59
C LEU A 204 15.18 -7.61 -1.63
N MET A 205 14.17 -6.86 -1.19
CA MET A 205 13.25 -6.17 -2.09
C MET A 205 13.97 -5.09 -2.92
N ALA A 206 14.88 -4.32 -2.33
CA ALA A 206 15.69 -3.33 -3.02
C ALA A 206 16.62 -3.98 -4.07
N ASP A 207 17.32 -5.07 -3.70
CA ASP A 207 18.16 -5.84 -4.63
C ASP A 207 17.37 -6.38 -5.83
N LEU A 208 16.14 -6.86 -5.57
CA LEU A 208 15.26 -7.36 -6.63
C LEU A 208 14.75 -6.23 -7.52
N GLN A 209 14.46 -5.06 -6.96
CA GLN A 209 14.08 -3.86 -7.71
C GLN A 209 15.18 -3.48 -8.69
N ASP A 210 16.42 -3.39 -8.24
CA ASP A 210 17.56 -3.02 -9.06
C ASP A 210 17.84 -4.03 -10.17
N LYS A 211 17.81 -5.33 -9.84
CA LYS A 211 18.12 -6.41 -10.79
C LYS A 211 17.03 -6.62 -11.84
N LEU A 212 15.76 -6.48 -11.45
CA LEU A 212 14.61 -6.83 -12.29
C LEU A 212 13.83 -5.61 -12.79
N ARG A 213 14.18 -4.41 -12.33
CA ARG A 213 13.50 -3.15 -12.66
C ARG A 213 12.00 -3.17 -12.29
N ILE A 214 11.69 -3.82 -11.17
CA ILE A 214 10.34 -3.89 -10.63
C ILE A 214 10.01 -2.57 -9.92
N SER A 215 8.75 -2.15 -10.00
CA SER A 215 8.23 -1.04 -9.19
C SER A 215 7.46 -1.59 -8.01
N TYR A 216 7.52 -0.91 -6.87
CA TYR A 216 6.79 -1.30 -5.67
C TYR A 216 5.75 -0.27 -5.27
N LEU A 217 4.56 -0.73 -4.88
CA LEU A 217 3.61 0.02 -4.08
C LEU A 217 3.58 -0.60 -2.69
N ILE A 218 4.21 0.05 -1.73
CA ILE A 218 4.36 -0.46 -0.35
C ILE A 218 3.33 0.21 0.55
N ILE A 219 2.47 -0.59 1.16
CA ILE A 219 1.51 -0.15 2.16
C ILE A 219 2.05 -0.52 3.53
N SER A 220 2.20 0.45 4.42
CA SER A 220 2.66 0.20 5.78
C SER A 220 2.16 1.25 6.77
N HIS A 221 2.12 0.89 8.06
CA HIS A 221 1.99 1.83 9.17
C HIS A 221 3.35 2.17 9.79
N ASN A 222 4.43 1.49 9.38
CA ASN A 222 5.79 1.66 9.89
C ASN A 222 6.55 2.70 9.05
N LEU A 223 6.60 3.95 9.53
CA LEU A 223 7.28 5.06 8.87
C LEU A 223 8.79 4.83 8.62
N PRO A 224 9.58 4.31 9.58
CA PRO A 224 10.98 3.93 9.34
C PRO A 224 11.17 3.00 8.15
N VAL A 225 10.32 1.99 8.00
CA VAL A 225 10.36 1.05 6.86
C VAL A 225 10.16 1.80 5.55
N VAL A 226 9.08 2.60 5.47
CA VAL A 226 8.74 3.34 4.26
C VAL A 226 9.81 4.37 3.91
N ARG A 227 10.39 5.04 4.90
CA ARG A 227 11.51 5.98 4.70
C ARG A 227 12.71 5.32 4.02
N HIS A 228 12.99 4.07 4.39
CA HIS A 228 14.18 3.36 3.92
C HIS A 228 14.10 2.95 2.45
N VAL A 229 12.89 2.65 1.95
CA VAL A 229 12.72 2.00 0.65
C VAL A 229 11.94 2.82 -0.38
N SER A 230 11.34 3.97 0.01
CA SER A 230 10.44 4.69 -0.89
C SER A 230 11.06 5.94 -1.49
N ASP A 231 10.86 6.11 -2.79
CA ASP A 231 11.20 7.36 -3.51
C ASP A 231 10.13 8.43 -3.26
N LYS A 232 8.86 8.02 -3.31
CA LYS A 232 7.70 8.86 -3.04
C LYS A 232 6.82 8.24 -1.97
N ILE A 233 6.12 9.08 -1.22
CA ILE A 233 5.16 8.64 -0.23
C ILE A 233 3.85 9.43 -0.28
N ALA A 234 2.78 8.78 0.17
CA ALA A 234 1.54 9.43 0.51
C ALA A 234 1.11 9.06 1.94
N ILE A 235 0.68 10.05 2.68
CA ILE A 235 0.12 9.90 4.01
C ILE A 235 -1.39 9.86 3.89
N MET A 236 -1.99 8.75 4.32
CA MET A 236 -3.42 8.48 4.18
C MET A 236 -4.15 8.60 5.52
N TYR A 237 -5.21 9.39 5.55
CA TYR A 237 -6.09 9.55 6.71
C TYR A 237 -7.55 9.48 6.26
N LEU A 238 -8.35 8.61 6.90
CA LEU A 238 -9.77 8.39 6.59
C LEU A 238 -10.07 8.30 5.08
N GLY A 239 -9.28 7.53 4.34
CA GLY A 239 -9.49 7.29 2.91
C GLY A 239 -8.93 8.34 1.96
N ARG A 240 -8.33 9.44 2.46
CA ARG A 240 -7.76 10.52 1.64
C ARG A 240 -6.25 10.63 1.80
N PHE A 241 -5.57 11.01 0.75
CA PHE A 241 -4.20 11.48 0.88
C PHE A 241 -4.20 12.91 1.45
N VAL A 242 -3.68 13.06 2.66
CA VAL A 242 -3.54 14.36 3.34
C VAL A 242 -2.23 15.04 2.97
N GLU A 243 -1.21 14.25 2.61
CA GLU A 243 0.06 14.72 2.11
C GLU A 243 0.68 13.70 1.17
N GLN A 244 1.34 14.13 0.10
CA GLN A 244 2.05 13.26 -0.84
C GLN A 244 3.19 14.00 -1.53
N GLY A 245 4.25 13.28 -1.89
CA GLY A 245 5.42 13.84 -2.56
C GLY A 245 6.66 12.99 -2.41
N ASP A 246 7.83 13.58 -2.67
CA ASP A 246 9.11 12.91 -2.49
C ASP A 246 9.30 12.55 -1.01
N ALA A 247 9.75 11.32 -0.74
CA ALA A 247 9.89 10.79 0.61
C ALA A 247 10.80 11.70 1.46
N GLU A 248 11.96 12.08 0.95
CA GLU A 248 12.90 12.94 1.67
C GLU A 248 12.28 14.29 2.04
N SER A 249 11.54 14.92 1.14
CA SER A 249 10.87 16.20 1.39
C SER A 249 9.85 16.09 2.53
N ILE A 250 9.01 15.06 2.52
CA ILE A 250 7.97 14.87 3.54
C ILE A 250 8.58 14.51 4.91
N PHE A 251 9.62 13.66 4.94
CA PHE A 251 10.28 13.29 6.20
C PHE A 251 11.02 14.45 6.84
N ASN A 252 11.62 15.33 6.03
CA ASN A 252 12.41 16.47 6.55
C ASN A 252 11.53 17.70 6.83
N GLN A 253 10.48 17.93 6.03
CA GLN A 253 9.62 19.11 6.09
C GLN A 253 8.14 18.73 5.93
N PRO A 254 7.54 18.02 6.91
CA PRO A 254 6.14 17.66 6.86
C PRO A 254 5.24 18.91 6.81
N GLY A 255 4.35 18.98 5.81
CA GLY A 255 3.43 20.11 5.65
C GLY A 255 2.11 19.91 6.40
N HIS A 256 1.67 18.65 6.57
CA HIS A 256 0.41 18.36 7.26
C HIS A 256 0.64 18.07 8.76
N PRO A 257 -0.15 18.65 9.68
CA PRO A 257 -0.03 18.37 11.12
C PRO A 257 -0.10 16.88 11.49
N TYR A 258 -0.90 16.09 10.79
CA TYR A 258 -0.96 14.63 10.99
C TYR A 258 0.36 13.95 10.63
N THR A 259 0.97 14.31 9.50
CA THR A 259 2.28 13.79 9.08
C THR A 259 3.34 14.09 10.13
N LYS A 260 3.38 15.34 10.61
CA LYS A 260 4.29 15.76 11.69
C LYS A 260 4.10 14.91 12.94
N ALA A 261 2.86 14.74 13.38
CA ALA A 261 2.56 13.96 14.57
C ALA A 261 2.92 12.46 14.42
N LEU A 262 2.71 11.87 13.24
CA LEU A 262 3.16 10.50 12.95
C LEU A 262 4.69 10.37 13.02
N LEU A 263 5.43 11.36 12.51
CA LEU A 263 6.90 11.36 12.53
C LEU A 263 7.47 11.57 13.96
N GLU A 264 6.83 12.41 14.75
CA GLU A 264 7.18 12.65 16.15
C GLU A 264 6.88 11.44 17.04
N GLY A 265 5.88 10.64 16.67
CA GLY A 265 5.53 9.39 17.34
C GLY A 265 6.50 8.23 17.09
N VAL A 266 7.45 8.36 16.15
CA VAL A 266 8.47 7.32 15.90
C VAL A 266 9.52 7.34 17.00
N PRO A 267 9.70 6.22 17.76
CA PRO A 267 10.73 6.14 18.78
C PRO A 267 12.13 6.35 18.20
N GLN A 268 12.92 7.20 18.82
CA GLN A 268 14.32 7.41 18.46
C GLN A 268 15.19 6.48 19.31
N PRO A 269 16.10 5.70 18.71
CA PRO A 269 16.97 4.78 19.46
C PRO A 269 18.05 5.52 20.27
N ASP A 270 18.28 6.81 20.06
CA ASP A 270 19.27 7.62 20.75
C ASP A 270 18.71 8.12 22.11
N PRO A 271 19.24 7.64 23.25
CA PRO A 271 18.74 8.03 24.56
C PRO A 271 18.97 9.54 24.88
N ASP A 272 19.95 10.17 24.23
CA ASP A 272 20.27 11.59 24.44
C ASP A 272 19.32 12.51 23.65
N LYS A 273 18.60 11.97 22.69
CA LYS A 273 17.59 12.67 21.89
C LYS A 273 16.17 12.43 22.35
N ARG A 274 15.97 12.17 23.65
CA ARG A 274 14.62 12.03 24.21
C ARG A 274 13.81 13.31 23.94
N ARG A 275 12.88 13.20 23.00
CA ARG A 275 11.82 14.21 22.80
C ARG A 275 10.62 13.79 23.63
N GLU A 276 9.89 14.75 24.17
CA GLU A 276 8.52 14.46 24.64
C GLU A 276 7.75 13.89 23.45
N ILE A 277 7.28 12.66 23.61
CA ILE A 277 6.45 12.02 22.56
C ILE A 277 5.14 12.80 22.52
N VAL A 278 4.99 13.62 21.49
CA VAL A 278 3.70 14.28 21.22
C VAL A 278 2.79 13.22 20.62
N SER A 279 2.03 12.54 21.49
CA SER A 279 1.00 11.60 21.04
C SER A 279 -0.11 12.36 20.32
N ILE A 280 -0.61 11.79 19.24
CA ILE A 280 -1.84 12.28 18.61
C ILE A 280 -2.99 11.99 19.59
N GLU A 281 -3.57 13.06 20.16
CA GLU A 281 -4.67 12.92 21.10
C GLU A 281 -5.95 12.44 20.41
N GLY A 282 -6.76 11.67 21.13
CA GLY A 282 -8.05 11.15 20.66
C GLY A 282 -7.96 9.93 19.75
N GLU A 283 -9.09 9.26 19.61
CA GLU A 283 -9.23 8.09 18.74
C GLU A 283 -9.43 8.48 17.28
N VAL A 284 -9.06 7.57 16.37
CA VAL A 284 -9.33 7.74 14.92
C VAL A 284 -10.85 7.70 14.73
N PRO A 285 -11.46 8.75 14.14
CA PRO A 285 -12.90 8.73 13.88
C PRO A 285 -13.29 7.56 12.99
N SER A 286 -14.51 7.05 13.20
CA SER A 286 -15.06 6.00 12.34
C SER A 286 -15.31 6.54 10.92
N LEU A 287 -15.11 5.69 9.91
CA LEU A 287 -15.53 5.99 8.54
C LEU A 287 -17.04 6.18 8.41
N ALA A 288 -17.83 5.66 9.39
CA ALA A 288 -19.28 5.85 9.45
C ALA A 288 -19.67 7.22 10.02
N ASP A 289 -18.82 7.81 10.85
CA ASP A 289 -19.02 9.12 11.47
C ASP A 289 -17.84 10.04 11.14
N ARG A 290 -17.73 10.35 9.89
CA ARG A 290 -16.64 11.15 9.33
C ARG A 290 -16.81 12.62 9.72
N PRO A 291 -15.79 13.24 10.35
CA PRO A 291 -15.83 14.65 10.69
C PRO A 291 -16.08 15.55 9.48
N THR A 292 -16.86 16.62 9.65
CA THR A 292 -17.06 17.65 8.64
C THR A 292 -15.80 18.49 8.44
N GLY A 293 -15.66 19.14 7.29
CA GLY A 293 -14.50 19.97 6.99
C GLY A 293 -13.21 19.19 6.82
N CYS A 294 -12.13 19.60 7.48
CA CYS A 294 -10.88 18.84 7.54
C CYS A 294 -11.06 17.64 8.47
N GLU A 295 -11.00 16.44 7.96
CA GLU A 295 -11.26 15.20 8.72
C GLU A 295 -10.33 15.00 9.92
N PHE A 296 -9.14 15.61 9.91
CA PHE A 296 -8.18 15.58 11.01
C PHE A 296 -8.43 16.67 12.08
N HIS A 297 -9.38 17.62 11.88
CA HIS A 297 -9.54 18.78 12.78
C HIS A 297 -9.81 18.40 14.23
N THR A 298 -10.45 17.25 14.50
CA THR A 298 -10.78 16.78 15.84
C THR A 298 -9.57 16.34 16.66
N ARG A 299 -8.45 16.07 16.00
CA ARG A 299 -7.18 15.60 16.58
C ARG A 299 -6.00 16.55 16.27
N CYS A 300 -6.28 17.69 15.66
CA CYS A 300 -5.27 18.62 15.18
C CYS A 300 -5.05 19.77 16.18
N ASN A 301 -3.84 19.86 16.74
CA ASN A 301 -3.45 20.94 17.66
C ASN A 301 -3.38 22.32 16.99
N TYR A 302 -3.40 22.37 15.64
CA TYR A 302 -3.39 23.59 14.84
C TYR A 302 -4.78 23.91 14.25
N ALA A 303 -5.85 23.21 14.69
CA ALA A 303 -7.19 23.38 14.13
C ALA A 303 -7.74 24.80 14.38
N GLN A 304 -8.28 25.41 13.33
CA GLN A 304 -8.95 26.70 13.37
C GLN A 304 -10.42 26.53 12.96
N SER A 305 -11.21 27.60 13.12
CA SER A 305 -12.66 27.57 12.80
C SER A 305 -12.94 27.07 11.38
N ARG A 306 -12.17 27.50 10.39
CA ARG A 306 -12.30 27.06 9.00
C ARG A 306 -12.17 25.55 8.84
N CYS A 307 -11.27 24.93 9.62
CA CYS A 307 -11.04 23.46 9.55
C CYS A 307 -12.27 22.65 9.92
N LYS A 308 -13.21 23.17 10.70
CA LYS A 308 -14.43 22.49 11.12
C LYS A 308 -15.51 22.47 10.05
N HIS A 309 -15.48 23.41 9.13
CA HIS A 309 -16.59 23.65 8.20
C HIS A 309 -16.24 23.40 6.74
N GLU A 310 -14.99 23.61 6.34
CA GLU A 310 -14.55 23.49 4.96
C GLU A 310 -13.53 22.36 4.77
N PRO A 311 -13.73 21.43 3.81
CA PRO A 311 -12.70 20.45 3.47
C PRO A 311 -11.54 21.16 2.76
N PRO A 312 -10.27 20.91 3.16
CA PRO A 312 -9.13 21.52 2.50
C PRO A 312 -8.92 20.93 1.10
N ALA A 313 -8.68 21.79 0.12
CA ALA A 313 -8.26 21.37 -1.21
C ALA A 313 -6.81 20.88 -1.19
N LEU A 314 -6.45 19.98 -2.12
CA LEU A 314 -5.07 19.60 -2.35
C LEU A 314 -4.33 20.79 -2.94
N GLN A 315 -3.27 21.25 -2.28
CA GLN A 315 -2.45 22.37 -2.74
C GLN A 315 -0.99 21.96 -2.84
N LYS A 316 -0.28 22.58 -3.78
CA LYS A 316 1.14 22.33 -3.96
C LYS A 316 1.94 23.05 -2.85
N LEU A 317 2.89 22.33 -2.27
CA LEU A 317 3.83 22.84 -1.27
C LEU A 317 5.25 22.58 -1.79
N GLY A 318 5.97 23.65 -2.17
CA GLY A 318 7.28 23.49 -2.81
C GLY A 318 7.21 22.89 -4.23
N SER A 319 8.27 22.19 -4.65
CA SER A 319 8.37 21.63 -6.02
C SER A 319 7.61 20.31 -6.20
N ASN A 320 7.75 19.37 -5.26
CA ASN A 320 7.31 17.97 -5.42
C ASN A 320 6.44 17.48 -4.25
N GLN A 321 5.79 18.38 -3.52
CA GLN A 321 4.97 18.03 -2.36
C GLN A 321 3.58 18.65 -2.52
N HIS A 322 2.55 17.88 -2.15
CA HIS A 322 1.16 18.32 -2.13
C HIS A 322 0.55 18.04 -0.76
N VAL A 323 -0.28 18.95 -0.28
CA VAL A 323 -0.88 18.84 1.06
C VAL A 323 -2.35 19.26 1.05
N ARG A 324 -3.18 18.54 1.80
CA ARG A 324 -4.58 18.90 2.09
C ARG A 324 -4.68 19.54 3.48
N CYS A 325 -4.29 20.78 3.60
CA CYS A 325 -4.37 21.54 4.84
C CYS A 325 -4.67 23.00 4.54
N HIS A 326 -5.55 23.64 5.34
CA HIS A 326 -5.79 25.09 5.24
C HIS A 326 -4.59 25.92 5.70
N PHE A 327 -3.84 25.35 6.66
CA PHE A 327 -2.72 25.99 7.32
C PHE A 327 -1.50 25.06 7.36
N PRO A 328 -0.82 24.81 6.21
CA PRO A 328 0.36 23.96 6.18
C PRO A 328 1.45 24.49 7.11
N LEU A 329 2.21 23.57 7.74
CA LEU A 329 3.25 23.90 8.72
C LEU A 329 4.46 24.59 8.08
N ASN A 330 4.78 24.24 6.84
CA ASN A 330 5.89 24.78 6.07
C ASN A 330 5.31 25.46 4.83
N ARG A 331 5.38 26.79 4.79
CA ARG A 331 4.97 27.61 3.64
C ARG A 331 6.18 28.21 2.98
#